data_71e39f3c7bc8d97f219cdc0fd17ce6c6
#
_entry.id   71e39f3c7bc8d97f219cdc0fd17ce6c6
#
_cell.length_a   1.000
_cell.length_b   1.000
_cell.length_c   1.000
_cell.angle_alpha   90.00
_cell.angle_beta   90.00
_cell.angle_gamma   90.00
#
_symmetry.space_group_name_H-M   'P 1'
#
loop_
_entity.id
_entity.type
_entity.pdbx_description
1 polymer ?
#
loop_
_entity_poly.entity_id
_entity_poly.type
_entity_poly.pdbx_seq_one_letter_code
_entity_poly.pdbx_strand_id
1 'polypeptide(L)'
;WRDTMVRLTGNGVYGIQCTFLIDWYFVDRTMISSRDYYPPLSSAPVKGSISQVVNSCISQVVNSSPSSPYPSIMHGYVRALIEAKRYVYIQTPYFMPTESVLVAMKTAAIGGVDVRLMVPRKGDAHVVAWASRTYLREIMEAGVKVYMYSGGFLHSKILVADDSMATCGSTNVDFRSFENNFESNVFFYDADTAVRFRKMFEVDITSSVLLNSLPPERLQVSFFARLWESITRLLAPVM
;
A
#
# COMPACT_ATOMS: atom_id res chain seq x y z
N TRP A 1 9.45 -13.27 6.91
CA TRP A 1 8.19 -12.60 6.58
C TRP A 1 8.07 -11.31 7.37
N ARG A 2 7.94 -10.16 6.68
CA ARG A 2 7.75 -8.85 7.28
C ARG A 2 6.40 -8.28 6.80
N ASP A 3 5.44 -8.19 7.71
CA ASP A 3 4.12 -7.66 7.42
C ASP A 3 3.72 -6.58 8.43
N THR A 4 2.68 -5.82 8.13
CA THR A 4 2.10 -4.81 9.01
C THR A 4 0.65 -5.17 9.29
N MET A 5 0.33 -5.27 10.57
CA MET A 5 -1.03 -5.56 11.03
C MET A 5 -1.55 -4.38 11.86
N VAL A 6 -2.80 -4.02 11.61
CA VAL A 6 -3.50 -2.98 12.38
C VAL A 6 -4.62 -3.62 13.19
N ARG A 7 -4.66 -3.34 14.48
CA ARG A 7 -5.78 -3.68 15.35
C ARG A 7 -6.71 -2.47 15.48
N LEU A 8 -7.95 -2.64 15.05
CA LEU A 8 -9.00 -1.64 15.23
C LEU A 8 -9.91 -2.02 16.41
N THR A 9 -10.37 -1.01 17.13
CA THR A 9 -11.36 -1.14 18.20
C THR A 9 -12.37 0.01 18.10
N GLY A 10 -13.57 -0.18 18.66
CA GLY A 10 -14.63 0.81 18.60
C GLY A 10 -15.34 0.85 17.25
N ASN A 11 -15.85 2.02 16.88
CA ASN A 11 -16.75 2.16 15.72
C ASN A 11 -16.10 1.83 14.37
N GLY A 12 -14.77 1.94 14.25
CA GLY A 12 -14.03 1.57 13.02
C GLY A 12 -14.19 0.09 12.63
N VAL A 13 -14.53 -0.77 13.58
CA VAL A 13 -14.76 -2.21 13.34
C VAL A 13 -15.99 -2.44 12.44
N TYR A 14 -16.98 -1.54 12.46
CA TYR A 14 -18.18 -1.66 11.64
C TYR A 14 -17.88 -1.77 10.14
N GLY A 15 -16.97 -0.96 9.63
CA GLY A 15 -16.59 -1.01 8.21
C GLY A 15 -16.04 -2.38 7.81
N ILE A 16 -15.18 -2.94 8.65
CA ILE A 16 -14.59 -4.27 8.41
C ILE A 16 -15.65 -5.37 8.56
N GLN A 17 -16.54 -5.27 9.55
CA GLN A 17 -17.63 -6.21 9.73
C GLN A 17 -18.58 -6.21 8.52
N CYS A 18 -18.93 -5.03 7.98
CA CYS A 18 -19.73 -4.94 6.76
C CYS A 18 -19.04 -5.64 5.58
N THR A 19 -17.73 -5.42 5.40
CA THR A 19 -16.95 -6.09 4.35
C THR A 19 -17.04 -7.61 4.52
N PHE A 20 -16.76 -8.11 5.73
CA PHE A 20 -16.83 -9.55 6.03
C PHE A 20 -18.21 -10.13 5.71
N LEU A 21 -19.31 -9.46 6.09
CA LEU A 21 -20.64 -9.95 5.85
C LEU A 21 -21.04 -9.93 4.37
N ILE A 22 -20.53 -8.98 3.58
CA ILE A 22 -20.69 -8.95 2.13
C ILE A 22 -19.98 -10.15 1.51
N ASP A 23 -18.72 -10.38 1.88
CA ASP A 23 -17.92 -11.51 1.39
C ASP A 23 -18.54 -12.85 1.79
N TRP A 24 -19.02 -12.95 3.04
CA TRP A 24 -19.78 -14.11 3.52
C TRP A 24 -20.99 -14.40 2.63
N TYR A 25 -21.78 -13.37 2.29
CA TYR A 25 -22.92 -13.52 1.40
C TYR A 25 -22.51 -14.02 0.01
N PHE A 26 -21.39 -13.56 -0.53
CA PHE A 26 -20.89 -14.07 -1.83
C PHE A 26 -20.58 -15.57 -1.80
N VAL A 27 -20.07 -16.08 -0.69
CA VAL A 27 -19.66 -17.48 -0.53
C VAL A 27 -20.86 -18.37 -0.18
N ASP A 28 -21.62 -17.99 0.86
CA ASP A 28 -22.66 -18.83 1.47
C ASP A 28 -24.07 -18.54 0.97
N ARG A 29 -24.27 -17.42 0.26
CA ARG A 29 -25.57 -16.93 -0.22
C ARG A 29 -26.59 -16.67 0.89
N THR A 30 -26.18 -16.68 2.14
CA THR A 30 -27.01 -16.39 3.31
C THR A 30 -26.85 -14.93 3.72
N MET A 31 -27.94 -14.17 3.67
CA MET A 31 -27.91 -12.77 4.12
C MET A 31 -27.98 -12.72 5.65
N ILE A 32 -26.94 -12.27 6.28
CA ILE A 32 -26.87 -12.04 7.72
C ILE A 32 -27.26 -10.57 7.99
N SER A 33 -28.46 -10.37 8.58
CA SER A 33 -29.01 -9.04 8.87
C SER A 33 -29.20 -8.74 10.35
N SER A 34 -28.93 -9.72 11.25
CA SER A 34 -29.08 -9.52 12.69
C SER A 34 -28.04 -8.52 13.22
N ARG A 35 -28.50 -7.65 14.13
CA ARG A 35 -27.62 -6.72 14.86
C ARG A 35 -26.63 -7.43 15.79
N ASP A 36 -26.86 -8.69 16.13
CA ASP A 36 -25.98 -9.49 16.97
C ASP A 36 -24.58 -9.70 16.36
N TYR A 37 -24.48 -9.59 15.04
CA TYR A 37 -23.21 -9.67 14.31
C TYR A 37 -22.45 -8.35 14.25
N TYR A 38 -23.01 -7.26 14.76
CA TYR A 38 -22.35 -5.97 14.82
C TYR A 38 -21.98 -5.63 16.26
N PRO A 39 -20.74 -5.20 16.53
CA PRO A 39 -20.39 -4.77 17.88
C PRO A 39 -21.25 -3.59 18.30
N PRO A 40 -21.63 -3.48 19.59
CA PRO A 40 -22.36 -2.33 20.07
C PRO A 40 -21.53 -1.06 19.86
N LEU A 41 -22.18 0.00 19.38
CA LEU A 41 -21.55 1.31 19.25
C LEU A 41 -21.12 1.79 20.65
N SER A 42 -19.84 1.92 20.87
CA SER A 42 -19.28 2.43 22.12
C SER A 42 -18.93 3.90 21.94
N SER A 43 -19.49 4.74 22.79
CA SER A 43 -19.11 6.17 22.89
C SER A 43 -17.86 6.38 23.75
N ALA A 44 -17.33 5.34 24.39
CA ALA A 44 -16.17 5.45 25.29
C ALA A 44 -14.92 4.84 24.67
N PRO A 45 -13.74 5.48 24.80
CA PRO A 45 -12.47 4.85 24.46
C PRO A 45 -12.24 3.61 25.33
N VAL A 46 -11.85 2.49 24.71
CA VAL A 46 -11.53 1.27 25.42
C VAL A 46 -10.28 1.48 26.29
N LYS A 47 -10.45 1.51 27.59
CA LYS A 47 -9.34 1.51 28.55
C LYS A 47 -8.76 0.10 28.68
N GLY A 48 -7.49 -0.03 28.43
CA GLY A 48 -6.66 -1.15 28.90
C GLY A 48 -6.29 -2.20 27.87
N SER A 49 -5.08 -2.27 27.61
CA SER A 49 -4.06 -3.31 27.54
C SER A 49 -2.88 -2.91 26.65
N ILE A 50 -1.78 -3.54 26.86
CA ILE A 50 -0.37 -3.37 26.47
C ILE A 50 -0.06 -2.97 24.99
N SER A 51 -1.02 -2.93 24.10
CA SER A 51 -0.91 -2.24 22.80
C SER A 51 -1.30 -0.79 23.01
N GLN A 52 -0.42 0.13 22.63
CA GLN A 52 -0.68 1.57 22.72
C GLN A 52 -1.98 1.90 21.99
N VAL A 53 -3.04 2.15 22.77
CA VAL A 53 -4.31 2.62 22.24
C VAL A 53 -4.08 4.03 21.72
N VAL A 54 -4.26 4.25 20.43
CA VAL A 54 -4.41 5.58 19.87
C VAL A 54 -5.79 6.06 20.33
N ASN A 55 -5.82 7.01 21.26
CA ASN A 55 -7.07 7.61 21.71
C ASN A 55 -7.68 8.38 20.53
N SER A 56 -8.89 8.00 20.10
CA SER A 56 -9.71 8.69 19.10
C SER A 56 -9.01 9.04 17.77
N CYS A 57 -8.53 8.02 17.03
CA CYS A 57 -8.06 8.19 15.67
C CYS A 57 -9.25 8.31 14.70
N ILE A 58 -9.27 9.37 13.88
CA ILE A 58 -10.21 9.46 12.74
C ILE A 58 -9.72 8.48 11.69
N SER A 59 -10.55 7.48 11.39
CA SER A 59 -10.22 6.46 10.39
C SER A 59 -11.41 6.14 9.51
N GLN A 60 -11.11 5.68 8.29
CA GLN A 60 -12.10 5.27 7.31
C GLN A 60 -11.71 3.91 6.73
N VAL A 61 -12.61 2.95 6.77
CA VAL A 61 -12.48 1.69 6.02
C VAL A 61 -12.93 1.95 4.60
N VAL A 62 -12.08 1.68 3.63
CA VAL A 62 -12.34 1.83 2.21
C VAL A 62 -12.17 0.49 1.53
N ASN A 63 -13.20 0.05 0.84
CA ASN A 63 -13.21 -1.19 0.09
C ASN A 63 -13.15 -0.90 -1.41
N SER A 64 -12.53 -1.80 -2.15
CA SER A 64 -12.52 -1.81 -3.60
C SER A 64 -12.87 -3.21 -4.10
N SER A 65 -13.56 -3.29 -5.21
CA SER A 65 -13.93 -4.55 -5.86
C SER A 65 -14.09 -4.35 -7.36
N PRO A 66 -14.04 -5.40 -8.18
CA PRO A 66 -14.27 -5.30 -9.63
C PRO A 66 -15.64 -4.73 -10.00
N SER A 67 -16.61 -4.82 -9.09
CA SER A 67 -17.96 -4.28 -9.27
C SER A 67 -18.14 -2.87 -8.72
N SER A 68 -17.12 -2.30 -8.09
CA SER A 68 -17.17 -0.94 -7.56
C SER A 68 -17.20 0.07 -8.72
N PRO A 69 -18.02 1.13 -8.66
CA PRO A 69 -18.08 2.14 -9.72
C PRO A 69 -16.78 2.93 -9.86
N TYR A 70 -15.96 2.95 -8.83
CA TYR A 70 -14.68 3.64 -8.76
C TYR A 70 -13.66 2.81 -7.99
N PRO A 71 -12.37 2.81 -8.39
CA PRO A 71 -11.28 2.19 -7.63
C PRO A 71 -10.88 3.10 -6.44
N SER A 72 -11.73 3.10 -5.39
CA SER A 72 -11.67 4.08 -4.30
C SER A 72 -10.35 4.06 -3.54
N ILE A 73 -9.73 2.88 -3.34
CA ILE A 73 -8.44 2.77 -2.67
C ILE A 73 -7.34 3.42 -3.54
N MET A 74 -7.34 3.16 -4.85
CA MET A 74 -6.41 3.79 -5.79
C MET A 74 -6.53 5.32 -5.75
N HIS A 75 -7.75 5.85 -5.77
CA HIS A 75 -7.99 7.29 -5.64
C HIS A 75 -7.44 7.86 -4.34
N GLY A 76 -7.54 7.11 -3.23
CA GLY A 76 -6.93 7.48 -1.96
C GLY A 76 -5.39 7.59 -2.04
N TYR A 77 -4.74 6.65 -2.75
CA TYR A 77 -3.29 6.70 -3.01
C TYR A 77 -2.90 7.89 -3.88
N VAL A 78 -3.62 8.11 -4.98
CA VAL A 78 -3.38 9.24 -5.89
C VAL A 78 -3.54 10.57 -5.15
N ARG A 79 -4.60 10.70 -4.34
CA ARG A 79 -4.85 11.89 -3.53
C ARG A 79 -3.73 12.16 -2.53
N ALA A 80 -3.28 11.12 -1.81
CA ALA A 80 -2.17 11.23 -0.87
C ALA A 80 -0.88 11.72 -1.55
N LEU A 81 -0.58 11.23 -2.76
CA LEU A 81 0.59 11.61 -3.54
C LEU A 81 0.51 13.06 -4.04
N ILE A 82 -0.66 13.51 -4.49
CA ILE A 82 -0.87 14.87 -5.03
C ILE A 82 -0.90 15.91 -3.91
N GLU A 83 -1.50 15.60 -2.77
CA GLU A 83 -1.63 16.55 -1.66
C GLU A 83 -0.37 16.68 -0.80
N ALA A 84 0.54 15.70 -0.86
CA ALA A 84 1.77 15.70 -0.08
C ALA A 84 2.65 16.92 -0.35
N LYS A 85 3.23 17.46 0.73
CA LYS A 85 4.12 18.64 0.68
C LYS A 85 5.55 18.34 1.11
N ARG A 86 5.75 17.32 1.95
CA ARG A 86 7.06 16.96 2.50
C ARG A 86 7.52 15.60 2.05
N TYR A 87 6.69 14.57 2.26
CA TYR A 87 7.07 13.20 1.93
C TYR A 87 5.87 12.26 1.74
N VAL A 88 6.09 11.20 0.94
CA VAL A 88 5.22 10.01 0.86
C VAL A 88 6.10 8.77 0.89
N TYR A 89 5.88 7.87 1.86
CA TYR A 89 6.58 6.60 1.96
C TYR A 89 5.61 5.44 1.76
N ILE A 90 5.98 4.50 0.90
CA ILE A 90 5.15 3.38 0.46
C ILE A 90 5.91 2.07 0.66
N GLN A 91 5.25 1.05 1.26
CA GLN A 91 5.71 -0.35 1.22
C GLN A 91 4.69 -1.18 0.47
N THR A 92 5.18 -2.05 -0.42
CA THR A 92 4.35 -3.01 -1.14
C THR A 92 5.18 -4.21 -1.59
N PRO A 93 4.64 -5.45 -1.54
CA PRO A 93 5.34 -6.62 -2.06
C PRO A 93 5.46 -6.61 -3.58
N TYR A 94 4.45 -6.06 -4.27
CA TYR A 94 4.39 -5.99 -5.73
C TYR A 94 4.21 -4.54 -6.17
N PHE A 95 4.96 -4.15 -7.21
CA PHE A 95 4.91 -2.80 -7.74
C PHE A 95 4.75 -2.84 -9.26
N MET A 96 3.51 -2.80 -9.70
CA MET A 96 3.08 -2.68 -11.09
C MET A 96 1.92 -1.69 -11.15
N PRO A 97 2.19 -0.40 -10.85
CA PRO A 97 1.16 0.60 -10.61
C PRO A 97 0.31 0.85 -11.87
N THR A 98 -0.93 1.28 -11.65
CA THR A 98 -1.73 1.92 -12.69
C THR A 98 -1.09 3.22 -13.13
N GLU A 99 -1.42 3.68 -14.35
CA GLU A 99 -0.88 4.94 -14.89
C GLU A 99 -1.15 6.13 -13.96
N SER A 100 -2.34 6.18 -13.36
CA SER A 100 -2.73 7.25 -12.43
C SER A 100 -1.79 7.34 -11.21
N VAL A 101 -1.45 6.21 -10.60
CA VAL A 101 -0.53 6.16 -9.45
C VAL A 101 0.90 6.45 -9.89
N LEU A 102 1.33 5.92 -11.04
CA LEU A 102 2.66 6.15 -11.60
C LEU A 102 2.90 7.63 -11.86
N VAL A 103 1.97 8.29 -12.54
CA VAL A 103 2.03 9.73 -12.83
C VAL A 103 2.02 10.55 -11.55
N ALA A 104 1.16 10.22 -10.58
CA ALA A 104 1.10 10.92 -9.30
C ALA A 104 2.42 10.81 -8.52
N MET A 105 3.03 9.61 -8.46
CA MET A 105 4.34 9.40 -7.80
C MET A 105 5.44 10.24 -8.45
N LYS A 106 5.51 10.21 -9.79
CA LYS A 106 6.51 10.98 -10.56
C LYS A 106 6.31 12.49 -10.36
N THR A 107 5.06 12.96 -10.46
CA THR A 107 4.73 14.36 -10.29
C THR A 107 5.11 14.87 -8.89
N ALA A 108 4.79 14.10 -7.84
CA ALA A 108 5.17 14.44 -6.48
C ALA A 108 6.70 14.54 -6.31
N ALA A 109 7.45 13.55 -6.82
CA ALA A 109 8.91 13.53 -6.71
C ALA A 109 9.56 14.67 -7.50
N ILE A 110 9.14 14.94 -8.74
CA ILE A 110 9.61 16.07 -9.55
C ILE A 110 9.27 17.40 -8.87
N GLY A 111 8.14 17.48 -8.18
CA GLY A 111 7.70 18.63 -7.39
C GLY A 111 8.48 18.84 -6.09
N GLY A 112 9.47 17.98 -5.77
CA GLY A 112 10.33 18.11 -4.59
C GLY A 112 9.84 17.38 -3.34
N VAL A 113 8.77 16.59 -3.43
CA VAL A 113 8.32 15.72 -2.33
C VAL A 113 9.28 14.54 -2.19
N ASP A 114 9.68 14.20 -0.96
CA ASP A 114 10.50 13.02 -0.68
C ASP A 114 9.66 11.73 -0.83
N VAL A 115 9.56 11.21 -2.06
CA VAL A 115 8.82 9.98 -2.33
C VAL A 115 9.76 8.79 -2.19
N ARG A 116 9.40 7.85 -1.29
CA ARG A 116 10.15 6.61 -1.05
C ARG A 116 9.26 5.39 -1.27
N LEU A 117 9.79 4.45 -2.04
CA LEU A 117 9.17 3.16 -2.25
C LEU A 117 10.04 2.06 -1.65
N MET A 118 9.47 1.14 -0.91
CA MET A 118 10.15 -0.06 -0.42
C MET A 118 9.46 -1.30 -0.96
N VAL A 119 10.26 -2.17 -1.60
CA VAL A 119 9.83 -3.47 -2.15
C VAL A 119 10.74 -4.58 -1.66
N PRO A 120 10.33 -5.86 -1.68
CA PRO A 120 11.20 -6.96 -1.29
C PRO A 120 12.36 -7.13 -2.29
N ARG A 121 13.56 -7.39 -1.78
CA ARG A 121 14.74 -7.69 -2.62
C ARG A 121 14.59 -9.02 -3.36
N LYS A 122 13.95 -10.01 -2.72
CA LYS A 122 13.62 -11.31 -3.34
C LYS A 122 12.10 -11.40 -3.40
N GLY A 123 11.54 -11.36 -4.59
CA GLY A 123 10.14 -11.66 -4.82
C GLY A 123 9.91 -13.17 -4.84
N ASP A 124 8.67 -13.57 -4.66
CA ASP A 124 8.17 -14.95 -4.77
C ASP A 124 7.82 -15.33 -6.22
N ALA A 125 7.60 -14.33 -7.09
CA ALA A 125 7.24 -14.53 -8.49
C ALA A 125 8.25 -13.84 -9.44
N HIS A 126 8.99 -14.63 -10.20
CA HIS A 126 10.06 -14.11 -11.09
C HIS A 126 9.52 -13.19 -12.20
N VAL A 127 8.36 -13.51 -12.77
CA VAL A 127 7.76 -12.71 -13.86
C VAL A 127 7.31 -11.34 -13.36
N VAL A 128 6.68 -11.30 -12.19
CA VAL A 128 6.29 -10.07 -11.51
C VAL A 128 7.51 -9.20 -11.18
N ALA A 129 8.60 -9.83 -10.72
CA ALA A 129 9.84 -9.12 -10.44
C ALA A 129 10.46 -8.48 -11.70
N TRP A 130 10.33 -9.10 -12.87
CA TRP A 130 10.80 -8.54 -14.14
C TRP A 130 9.94 -7.39 -14.63
N ALA A 131 8.61 -7.53 -14.62
CA ALA A 131 7.70 -6.44 -14.96
C ALA A 131 7.92 -5.22 -14.04
N SER A 132 8.06 -5.45 -12.75
CA SER A 132 8.30 -4.42 -11.73
C SER A 132 9.56 -3.57 -12.01
N ARG A 133 10.64 -4.18 -12.54
CA ARG A 133 11.92 -3.47 -12.79
C ARG A 133 11.80 -2.29 -13.76
N THR A 134 10.93 -2.37 -14.76
CA THR A 134 10.72 -1.25 -15.69
C THR A 134 10.08 -0.06 -14.99
N TYR A 135 9.09 -0.31 -14.15
CA TYR A 135 8.43 0.72 -13.35
C TYR A 135 9.39 1.32 -12.32
N LEU A 136 10.20 0.49 -11.65
CA LEU A 136 11.18 0.98 -10.67
C LEU A 136 12.20 1.92 -11.31
N ARG A 137 12.71 1.61 -12.51
CA ARG A 137 13.61 2.53 -13.23
C ARG A 137 12.92 3.83 -13.57
N GLU A 138 11.72 3.77 -14.11
CA GLU A 138 10.94 4.94 -14.50
C GLU A 138 10.69 5.91 -13.33
N ILE A 139 10.32 5.40 -12.15
CA ILE A 139 10.13 6.27 -10.97
C ILE A 139 11.44 6.79 -10.39
N MET A 140 12.54 6.01 -10.47
CA MET A 140 13.86 6.45 -10.04
C MET A 140 14.38 7.63 -10.90
N GLU A 141 14.13 7.62 -12.22
CA GLU A 141 14.43 8.72 -13.13
C GLU A 141 13.70 10.01 -12.76
N ALA A 142 12.49 9.90 -12.17
CA ALA A 142 11.73 11.02 -11.64
C ALA A 142 12.17 11.47 -10.24
N GLY A 143 13.13 10.80 -9.62
CA GLY A 143 13.66 11.16 -8.29
C GLY A 143 13.09 10.37 -7.11
N VAL A 144 12.24 9.37 -7.34
CA VAL A 144 11.74 8.49 -6.28
C VAL A 144 12.89 7.64 -5.73
N LYS A 145 13.01 7.55 -4.40
CA LYS A 145 14.00 6.70 -3.73
C LYS A 145 13.46 5.29 -3.55
N VAL A 146 14.09 4.31 -4.20
CA VAL A 146 13.67 2.91 -4.16
C VAL A 146 14.55 2.10 -3.20
N TYR A 147 13.93 1.50 -2.19
CA TYR A 147 14.57 0.65 -1.19
C TYR A 147 14.23 -0.82 -1.44
N MET A 148 15.26 -1.66 -1.50
CA MET A 148 15.11 -3.12 -1.63
C MET A 148 15.29 -3.76 -0.25
N TYR A 149 14.20 -4.18 0.37
CA TYR A 149 14.20 -4.77 1.70
C TYR A 149 14.86 -6.16 1.70
N SER A 150 15.81 -6.37 2.60
CA SER A 150 16.64 -7.59 2.68
C SER A 150 16.40 -8.43 3.95
N GLY A 151 15.62 -7.94 4.92
CA GLY A 151 15.36 -8.62 6.19
C GLY A 151 14.35 -9.78 6.10
N GLY A 152 14.02 -10.24 4.90
CA GLY A 152 13.06 -11.29 4.62
C GLY A 152 12.12 -10.92 3.48
N PHE A 153 10.99 -11.62 3.34
CA PHE A 153 9.97 -11.24 2.36
C PHE A 153 9.09 -10.13 2.93
N LEU A 154 9.14 -8.95 2.32
CA LEU A 154 8.30 -7.80 2.67
C LEU A 154 6.91 -7.99 2.06
N HIS A 155 5.90 -8.15 2.92
CA HIS A 155 4.50 -8.30 2.48
C HIS A 155 3.59 -7.18 3.00
N SER A 156 4.16 -6.17 3.63
CA SER A 156 3.46 -4.98 4.13
C SER A 156 2.90 -4.14 2.98
N LYS A 157 1.68 -3.63 3.15
CA LYS A 157 1.02 -2.71 2.21
C LYS A 157 0.61 -1.48 2.98
N ILE A 158 1.48 -0.48 2.97
CA ILE A 158 1.26 0.79 3.67
C ILE A 158 1.61 1.98 2.78
N LEU A 159 0.96 3.09 3.05
CA LEU A 159 1.37 4.41 2.61
C LEU A 159 1.27 5.36 3.81
N VAL A 160 2.23 6.26 3.95
CA VAL A 160 2.20 7.35 4.92
C VAL A 160 2.65 8.65 4.26
N ALA A 161 1.94 9.75 4.56
CA ALA A 161 2.21 11.07 4.02
C ALA A 161 2.21 12.15 5.11
N ASP A 162 3.23 12.99 5.12
CA ASP A 162 3.33 14.28 5.83
C ASP A 162 3.05 14.26 7.35
N ASP A 163 3.17 13.12 8.04
CA ASP A 163 2.73 12.93 9.43
C ASP A 163 1.24 13.28 9.67
N SER A 164 0.42 13.23 8.63
CA SER A 164 -1.00 13.62 8.69
C SER A 164 -1.95 12.50 8.29
N MET A 165 -1.48 11.55 7.47
CA MET A 165 -2.29 10.48 6.93
C MET A 165 -1.44 9.21 6.76
N ALA A 166 -2.06 8.07 7.05
CA ALA A 166 -1.50 6.76 6.72
C ALA A 166 -2.60 5.81 6.23
N THR A 167 -2.23 4.78 5.49
CA THR A 167 -3.12 3.67 5.17
C THR A 167 -2.42 2.33 5.32
N CYS A 168 -3.18 1.33 5.73
CA CYS A 168 -2.77 -0.07 5.78
C CYS A 168 -3.93 -0.96 5.38
N GLY A 169 -3.65 -2.02 4.62
CA GLY A 169 -4.68 -2.94 4.19
C GLY A 169 -4.15 -4.09 3.35
N SER A 170 -5.02 -4.67 2.54
CA SER A 170 -4.69 -5.80 1.67
C SER A 170 -4.13 -5.38 0.31
N THR A 171 -4.35 -4.13 -0.11
CA THR A 171 -4.10 -3.64 -1.47
C THR A 171 -2.62 -3.45 -1.78
N ASN A 172 -2.08 -4.20 -2.72
CA ASN A 172 -0.76 -3.94 -3.29
C ASN A 172 -0.80 -2.72 -4.22
N VAL A 173 0.38 -2.16 -4.51
CA VAL A 173 0.51 -1.12 -5.55
C VAL A 173 0.68 -1.81 -6.90
N ASP A 174 -0.37 -2.50 -7.33
CA ASP A 174 -0.44 -3.15 -8.63
C ASP A 174 -1.84 -2.96 -9.26
N PHE A 175 -1.90 -3.14 -10.57
CA PHE A 175 -3.12 -3.00 -11.35
C PHE A 175 -4.22 -3.93 -10.85
N ARG A 176 -3.88 -5.18 -10.57
CA ARG A 176 -4.84 -6.21 -10.16
C ARG A 176 -5.50 -5.86 -8.83
N SER A 177 -4.71 -5.41 -7.83
CA SER A 177 -5.24 -5.02 -6.53
C SER A 177 -6.10 -3.78 -6.61
N PHE A 178 -5.76 -2.83 -7.47
CA PHE A 178 -6.54 -1.59 -7.59
C PHE A 178 -7.86 -1.75 -8.35
N GLU A 179 -7.92 -2.63 -9.35
CA GLU A 179 -9.06 -2.67 -10.28
C GLU A 179 -9.81 -4.01 -10.28
N ASN A 180 -9.13 -5.15 -10.00
CA ASN A 180 -9.68 -6.48 -10.24
C ASN A 180 -9.90 -7.33 -8.99
N ASN A 181 -9.35 -6.95 -7.85
CA ASN A 181 -9.50 -7.70 -6.61
C ASN A 181 -10.54 -7.09 -5.67
N PHE A 182 -11.02 -7.92 -4.74
CA PHE A 182 -11.67 -7.44 -3.53
C PHE A 182 -10.59 -7.06 -2.53
N GLU A 183 -10.50 -5.78 -2.20
CA GLU A 183 -9.49 -5.23 -1.32
C GLU A 183 -10.11 -4.34 -0.25
N SER A 184 -9.45 -4.26 0.90
CA SER A 184 -9.87 -3.41 2.01
C SER A 184 -8.66 -2.73 2.64
N ASN A 185 -8.73 -1.40 2.74
CA ASN A 185 -7.74 -0.58 3.41
C ASN A 185 -8.39 0.27 4.50
N VAL A 186 -7.64 0.52 5.56
CA VAL A 186 -8.00 1.54 6.55
C VAL A 186 -7.13 2.77 6.31
N PHE A 187 -7.78 3.91 6.11
CA PHE A 187 -7.13 5.21 6.05
C PHE A 187 -7.24 5.89 7.41
N PHE A 188 -6.12 6.35 7.93
CA PHE A 188 -5.98 7.03 9.22
C PHE A 188 -5.64 8.49 8.95
N TYR A 189 -6.46 9.40 9.48
CA TYR A 189 -6.27 10.85 9.40
C TYR A 189 -5.87 11.38 10.79
N ASP A 190 -4.75 10.86 11.29
CA ASP A 190 -4.28 11.08 12.64
C ASP A 190 -2.74 11.16 12.66
N ALA A 191 -2.21 12.24 13.23
CA ALA A 191 -0.79 12.52 13.22
C ALA A 191 0.03 11.48 13.99
N ASP A 192 -0.43 11.05 15.16
CA ASP A 192 0.29 10.08 15.99
C ASP A 192 0.40 8.72 15.27
N THR A 193 -0.68 8.32 14.62
CA THR A 193 -0.70 7.10 13.80
C THR A 193 0.23 7.24 12.59
N ALA A 194 0.16 8.34 11.85
CA ALA A 194 1.03 8.59 10.71
C ALA A 194 2.52 8.58 11.10
N VAL A 195 2.88 9.25 12.20
CA VAL A 195 4.26 9.23 12.74
C VAL A 195 4.73 7.81 13.08
N ARG A 196 3.86 6.94 13.61
CA ARG A 196 4.21 5.54 13.88
C ARG A 196 4.48 4.78 12.59
N PHE A 197 3.67 4.94 11.55
CA PHE A 197 3.90 4.32 10.25
C PHE A 197 5.21 4.82 9.63
N ARG A 198 5.50 6.12 9.71
CA ARG A 198 6.77 6.68 9.25
C ARG A 198 7.97 6.06 9.98
N LYS A 199 7.94 6.04 11.32
CA LYS A 199 9.01 5.44 12.13
C LYS A 199 9.23 3.96 11.80
N MET A 200 8.15 3.20 11.58
CA MET A 200 8.23 1.81 11.18
C MET A 200 8.93 1.66 9.81
N PHE A 201 8.58 2.51 8.84
CA PHE A 201 9.26 2.55 7.54
C PHE A 201 10.75 2.89 7.69
N GLU A 202 11.10 3.87 8.54
CA GLU A 202 12.48 4.28 8.81
C GLU A 202 13.31 3.15 9.46
N VAL A 203 12.70 2.36 10.34
CA VAL A 203 13.34 1.16 10.89
C VAL A 203 13.60 0.12 9.80
N ASP A 204 12.63 -0.12 8.91
CA ASP A 204 12.79 -1.08 7.81
C ASP A 204 13.87 -0.62 6.79
N ILE A 205 14.14 0.68 6.64
CA ILE A 205 15.26 1.21 5.84
C ILE A 205 16.60 0.63 6.32
N THR A 206 16.79 0.43 7.63
CA THR A 206 18.07 -0.09 8.18
C THR A 206 18.40 -1.50 7.65
N SER A 207 17.40 -2.25 7.23
CA SER A 207 17.51 -3.59 6.62
C SER A 207 17.32 -3.56 5.09
N SER A 208 17.46 -2.39 4.46
CA SER A 208 17.21 -2.19 3.04
C SER A 208 18.44 -1.65 2.32
N VAL A 209 18.51 -1.87 1.01
CA VAL A 209 19.51 -1.28 0.12
C VAL A 209 18.82 -0.24 -0.76
N LEU A 210 19.35 0.99 -0.76
CA LEU A 210 18.87 2.05 -1.65
C LEU A 210 19.33 1.73 -3.09
N LEU A 211 18.38 1.45 -3.97
CA LEU A 211 18.66 1.07 -5.35
C LEU A 211 19.31 2.22 -6.14
N ASN A 212 18.87 3.46 -5.88
CA ASN A 212 19.43 4.68 -6.50
C ASN A 212 20.92 4.91 -6.20
N SER A 213 21.47 4.31 -5.13
CA SER A 213 22.89 4.44 -4.78
C SER A 213 23.79 3.40 -5.44
N LEU A 214 23.20 2.43 -6.14
CA LEU A 214 23.99 1.43 -6.85
C LEU A 214 24.64 2.03 -8.10
N PRO A 215 25.88 1.61 -8.41
CA PRO A 215 26.55 2.09 -9.61
C PRO A 215 25.76 1.70 -10.86
N PRO A 216 25.77 2.56 -11.92
CA PRO A 216 24.98 2.35 -13.14
C PRO A 216 25.19 0.98 -13.79
N GLU A 217 26.39 0.41 -13.67
CA GLU A 217 26.72 -0.93 -14.23
C GLU A 217 25.88 -2.03 -13.60
N ARG A 218 25.48 -1.91 -12.34
CA ARG A 218 24.61 -2.88 -11.65
C ARG A 218 23.13 -2.72 -12.00
N LEU A 219 22.75 -1.59 -12.55
CA LEU A 219 21.39 -1.29 -13.03
C LEU A 219 21.23 -1.58 -14.52
N GLN A 220 22.38 -1.72 -15.24
CA GLN A 220 22.33 -2.06 -16.66
C GLN A 220 21.88 -3.50 -16.87
N VAL A 221 20.93 -3.65 -17.76
CA VAL A 221 20.46 -4.96 -18.25
C VAL A 221 20.76 -5.06 -19.74
N SER A 222 21.03 -6.29 -20.21
CA SER A 222 21.26 -6.53 -21.63
C SER A 222 20.07 -6.11 -22.48
N PHE A 223 20.27 -5.88 -23.77
CA PHE A 223 19.20 -5.53 -24.70
C PHE A 223 18.06 -6.57 -24.68
N PHE A 224 18.38 -7.86 -24.69
CA PHE A 224 17.39 -8.92 -24.63
C PHE A 224 16.61 -8.93 -23.31
N ALA A 225 17.26 -8.63 -22.18
CA ALA A 225 16.59 -8.52 -20.89
C ALA A 225 15.63 -7.32 -20.87
N ARG A 226 16.02 -6.16 -21.45
CA ARG A 226 15.13 -5.00 -21.61
C ARG A 226 13.92 -5.30 -22.48
N LEU A 227 14.13 -5.99 -23.58
CA LEU A 227 13.02 -6.41 -24.46
C LEU A 227 12.06 -7.32 -23.71
N TRP A 228 12.58 -8.29 -22.95
CA TRP A 228 11.77 -9.21 -22.14
C TRP A 228 11.00 -8.48 -21.03
N GLU A 229 11.66 -7.56 -20.32
CA GLU A 229 11.01 -6.72 -19.32
C GLU A 229 9.89 -5.86 -19.93
N SER A 230 10.07 -5.34 -21.14
CA SER A 230 9.04 -4.58 -21.84
C SER A 230 7.85 -5.45 -22.25
N ILE A 231 8.10 -6.68 -22.68
CA ILE A 231 7.03 -7.65 -23.01
C ILE A 231 6.25 -8.01 -21.73
N THR A 232 6.95 -8.30 -20.62
CA THR A 232 6.30 -8.62 -19.35
C THR A 232 5.50 -7.44 -18.79
N ARG A 233 5.93 -6.19 -19.03
CA ARG A 233 5.16 -4.99 -18.68
C ARG A 233 3.80 -4.95 -19.40
N LEU A 234 3.71 -5.39 -20.65
CA LEU A 234 2.44 -5.45 -21.40
C LEU A 234 1.46 -6.47 -20.79
N LEU A 235 1.98 -7.46 -20.08
CA LEU A 235 1.17 -8.47 -19.39
C LEU A 235 0.76 -8.04 -17.96
N ALA A 236 1.29 -6.94 -17.44
CA ALA A 236 1.01 -6.46 -16.08
C ALA A 236 -0.50 -6.35 -15.75
N PRO A 237 -1.40 -5.96 -16.66
CA PRO A 237 -2.84 -5.88 -16.36
C PRO A 237 -3.51 -7.25 -16.15
N VAL A 238 -2.87 -8.36 -16.56
CA VAL A 238 -3.43 -9.72 -16.45
C VAL A 238 -2.68 -10.60 -15.44
N MET A 239 -1.63 -10.06 -14.81
CA MET A 239 -0.86 -10.68 -13.72
C MET A 239 -1.37 -10.23 -12.37
#